data_2808603ac3a72d805f9d49712d90f479
#
_entry.id   2808603ac3a72d805f9d49712d90f479
#
_cell.length_a   1.000
_cell.length_b   1.000
_cell.length_c   1.000
_cell.angle_alpha   90.00
_cell.angle_beta   90.00
_cell.angle_gamma   90.00
#
_symmetry.space_group_name_H-M   'P 1'
#
loop_
_entity.id
_entity.type
_entity.pdbx_description
1 polymer ?
#
loop_
_entity_poly.entity_id
_entity_poly.type
_entity_poly.pdbx_seq_one_letter_code
_entity_poly.pdbx_strand_id
1 'polypeptide(L)'
;MSNNKLRSFYTRVLPDETAALLFYASLAVCIAIWNVNIFINDEVTLAAELINLARGSLSIDTLPTKLYEGISFGGSPPILGFSFQGHTYAFYTHAIPVFASPFYAFLYLISVTVGIRLFFAALWSFSVFMVSSLLGKRWQRPRLGRSLGAFVALTLFIINGYIGTRLPPLVFDQWGALMAIQLFNILAMAAIVLLSLRIFTRYFADDGVAAFGAVFILIATPITFWAVSAKDQTASVLLIMASIWSLYTYLLDGKQRYRYLSYVFVGLGVWVRVFDAIPLLIAIILTDLLTSAARIRAVITAAATVLLAMIPYFINNYLLFHNPFLSPVYLSAHPEIAQQASPVNATTGSTLFSTIQSLPTLFVATWNLQTMPSWPQDLFHVFFYVDMPVTLSVFQICPLLIIPLFAAVPYVVRTLLRFRTGAARLRVEKSRAIAVTFFICIVAHVIIYAPFGLNQGFGLDMRYFLPLYIPLLFFTLASIRGVLVHASRIKEAFAAAWIVLSTTVLGYAALFAPAVSSLIGSFGFSLIRTLGVVVALTISLFVPYFVGYRKGVKDLAILVGFATFVSSYWLFIACWVWQKTPIGVPRPGMMLPVMEIFHRFIMAAIAS
;
A
#
# COMPACT_ATOMS: atom_id res chain seq x y z
N MET A 1 6.45 -26.08 23.51
CA MET A 1 5.05 -26.04 23.04
C MET A 1 4.71 -27.36 22.37
N SER A 2 3.58 -28.01 22.74
CA SER A 2 3.18 -29.27 22.12
C SER A 2 2.80 -29.03 20.65
N ASN A 3 3.13 -29.97 19.76
CA ASN A 3 2.82 -29.92 18.33
C ASN A 3 1.33 -29.56 18.03
N ASN A 4 0.42 -29.95 18.94
CA ASN A 4 -1.00 -29.65 18.80
C ASN A 4 -1.35 -28.16 19.05
N LYS A 5 -0.64 -27.46 19.93
CA LYS A 5 -0.87 -26.01 20.16
C LYS A 5 -0.37 -25.17 18.98
N LEU A 6 0.79 -25.51 18.41
CA LEU A 6 1.32 -24.88 17.21
C LEU A 6 0.40 -25.13 16.00
N ARG A 7 -0.08 -26.36 15.81
CA ARG A 7 -1.02 -26.69 14.75
C ARG A 7 -2.36 -25.96 14.90
N SER A 8 -2.89 -25.85 16.12
CA SER A 8 -4.12 -25.10 16.42
C SER A 8 -3.97 -23.60 16.19
N PHE A 9 -2.81 -23.02 16.52
CA PHE A 9 -2.51 -21.62 16.22
C PHE A 9 -2.42 -21.38 14.70
N TYR A 10 -1.68 -22.23 13.99
CA TYR A 10 -1.50 -22.14 12.54
C TYR A 10 -2.83 -22.22 11.78
N THR A 11 -3.70 -23.17 12.11
CA THR A 11 -5.02 -23.32 11.48
C THR A 11 -6.00 -22.19 11.81
N ARG A 12 -5.78 -21.47 12.91
CA ARG A 12 -6.59 -20.26 13.21
C ARG A 12 -6.13 -19.03 12.44
N VAL A 13 -4.83 -18.89 12.20
CA VAL A 13 -4.25 -17.72 11.50
C VAL A 13 -4.31 -17.91 9.99
N LEU A 14 -3.97 -19.10 9.49
CA LEU A 14 -3.96 -19.47 8.09
C LEU A 14 -4.89 -20.67 7.85
N PRO A 15 -6.21 -20.47 7.84
CA PRO A 15 -7.19 -21.57 7.87
C PRO A 15 -7.22 -22.42 6.61
N ASP A 16 -6.70 -21.93 5.49
CA ASP A 16 -6.69 -22.66 4.22
C ASP A 16 -5.32 -22.60 3.52
N GLU A 17 -5.08 -23.56 2.62
CA GLU A 17 -3.80 -23.69 1.91
C GLU A 17 -3.54 -22.50 0.96
N THR A 18 -4.59 -21.87 0.43
CA THR A 18 -4.46 -20.70 -0.44
C THR A 18 -4.01 -19.47 0.35
N ALA A 19 -4.55 -19.27 1.54
CA ALA A 19 -4.11 -18.19 2.43
C ALA A 19 -2.66 -18.38 2.87
N ALA A 20 -2.27 -19.61 3.23
CA ALA A 20 -0.89 -19.93 3.57
C ALA A 20 0.06 -19.69 2.39
N LEU A 21 -0.31 -20.13 1.20
CA LEU A 21 0.47 -19.91 -0.03
C LEU A 21 0.68 -18.41 -0.28
N LEU A 22 -0.38 -17.61 -0.22
CA LEU A 22 -0.30 -16.17 -0.46
C LEU A 22 0.48 -15.43 0.62
N PHE A 23 0.38 -15.86 1.88
CA PHE A 23 1.19 -15.29 2.96
C PHE A 23 2.69 -15.48 2.71
N TYR A 24 3.12 -16.73 2.45
CA TYR A 24 4.54 -17.00 2.19
C TYR A 24 5.00 -16.41 0.85
N ALA A 25 4.13 -16.35 -0.17
CA ALA A 25 4.44 -15.67 -1.42
C ALA A 25 4.64 -14.17 -1.20
N SER A 26 3.82 -13.53 -0.37
CA SER A 26 3.98 -12.11 -0.03
C SER A 26 5.31 -11.85 0.67
N LEU A 27 5.67 -12.68 1.66
CA LEU A 27 6.97 -12.58 2.32
C LEU A 27 8.12 -12.78 1.32
N ALA A 28 8.04 -13.82 0.48
CA ALA A 28 9.09 -14.13 -0.48
C ALA A 28 9.29 -12.98 -1.48
N VAL A 29 8.21 -12.43 -2.03
CA VAL A 29 8.27 -11.30 -2.98
C VAL A 29 8.81 -10.05 -2.30
N CYS A 30 8.25 -9.65 -1.16
CA CYS A 30 8.67 -8.42 -0.48
C CYS A 30 10.13 -8.51 0.00
N ILE A 31 10.58 -9.64 0.56
CA ILE A 31 11.97 -9.81 0.97
C ILE A 31 12.91 -9.79 -0.25
N ALA A 32 12.49 -10.37 -1.39
CA ALA A 32 13.31 -10.37 -2.61
C ALA A 32 13.54 -8.97 -3.20
N ILE A 33 12.54 -8.09 -3.10
CA ILE A 33 12.64 -6.70 -3.58
C ILE A 33 13.03 -5.71 -2.49
N TRP A 34 13.25 -6.17 -1.25
CA TRP A 34 13.58 -5.32 -0.12
C TRP A 34 14.96 -4.70 -0.27
N ASN A 35 14.97 -3.42 -0.52
CA ASN A 35 16.17 -2.61 -0.51
C ASN A 35 16.21 -1.77 0.78
N VAL A 36 17.30 -1.91 1.53
CA VAL A 36 17.56 -1.10 2.72
C VAL A 36 18.11 0.23 2.23
N ASN A 37 17.23 1.10 1.81
CA ASN A 37 17.58 2.40 1.25
C ASN A 37 16.55 3.46 1.62
N ILE A 38 16.93 4.71 1.55
CA ILE A 38 16.07 5.87 1.73
C ILE A 38 15.61 6.33 0.35
N PHE A 39 14.31 6.28 0.09
CA PHE A 39 13.73 6.72 -1.19
C PHE A 39 13.36 8.20 -1.15
N ILE A 40 12.88 8.68 0.01
CA ILE A 40 12.44 10.05 0.22
C ILE A 40 12.80 10.52 1.64
N ASN A 41 12.86 11.83 1.83
CA ASN A 41 13.25 12.45 3.11
C ASN A 41 12.32 12.10 4.29
N ASP A 42 11.04 11.83 4.02
CA ASP A 42 10.08 11.38 5.03
C ASP A 42 10.54 10.12 5.79
N GLU A 43 11.25 9.21 5.10
CA GLU A 43 11.76 7.96 5.70
C GLU A 43 12.86 8.24 6.70
N VAL A 44 13.69 9.26 6.45
CA VAL A 44 14.70 9.74 7.42
C VAL A 44 14.00 10.24 8.68
N THR A 45 12.94 11.02 8.51
CA THR A 45 12.17 11.57 9.61
C THR A 45 11.55 10.48 10.48
N LEU A 46 10.86 9.50 9.88
CA LEU A 46 10.25 8.38 10.60
C LEU A 46 11.29 7.48 11.30
N ALA A 47 12.45 7.26 10.65
CA ALA A 47 13.55 6.51 11.26
C ALA A 47 14.14 7.27 12.46
N ALA A 48 14.31 8.60 12.35
CA ALA A 48 14.76 9.44 13.45
C ALA A 48 13.77 9.44 14.62
N GLU A 49 12.47 9.54 14.36
CA GLU A 49 11.42 9.42 15.38
C GLU A 49 11.52 8.09 16.12
N LEU A 50 11.66 6.96 15.40
CA LEU A 50 11.76 5.63 16.02
C LEU A 50 12.99 5.50 16.93
N ILE A 51 14.15 5.99 16.49
CA ILE A 51 15.37 5.96 17.29
C ILE A 51 15.24 6.83 18.54
N ASN A 52 14.67 8.05 18.39
CA ASN A 52 14.48 8.94 19.53
C ASN A 52 13.43 8.38 20.51
N LEU A 53 12.35 7.80 19.99
CA LEU A 53 11.35 7.10 20.81
C LEU A 53 11.98 5.95 21.62
N ALA A 54 12.86 5.16 21.01
CA ALA A 54 13.59 4.09 21.70
C ALA A 54 14.55 4.62 22.78
N ARG A 55 14.96 5.89 22.71
CA ARG A 55 15.76 6.61 23.72
C ARG A 55 14.92 7.38 24.74
N GLY A 56 13.59 7.31 24.64
CA GLY A 56 12.68 8.02 25.53
C GLY A 56 12.45 9.49 25.18
N SER A 57 12.84 9.94 23.98
CA SER A 57 12.57 11.30 23.47
C SER A 57 11.49 11.26 22.38
N LEU A 58 10.61 12.27 22.40
CA LEU A 58 9.57 12.47 21.38
C LEU A 58 9.96 13.56 20.36
N SER A 59 11.01 14.34 20.62
CA SER A 59 11.55 15.33 19.69
C SER A 59 12.63 14.72 18.80
N ILE A 60 12.87 15.34 17.66
CA ILE A 60 13.90 14.96 16.67
C ILE A 60 14.96 16.07 16.54
N ASP A 61 15.33 16.68 17.65
CA ASP A 61 16.25 17.82 17.69
C ASP A 61 17.62 17.52 17.09
N THR A 62 18.06 16.28 17.21
CA THR A 62 19.31 15.80 16.63
C THR A 62 19.09 14.52 15.85
N LEU A 63 19.76 14.41 14.71
CA LEU A 63 19.83 13.15 14.00
C LEU A 63 20.61 12.13 14.83
N PRO A 64 20.05 10.96 15.10
CA PRO A 64 20.64 10.00 16.04
C PRO A 64 21.97 9.41 15.59
N THR A 65 22.26 9.48 14.30
CA THR A 65 23.51 8.97 13.71
C THR A 65 24.04 9.94 12.66
N LYS A 66 25.37 9.98 12.52
CA LYS A 66 26.06 10.75 11.47
C LYS A 66 25.65 10.36 10.04
N LEU A 67 25.05 9.18 9.88
CA LEU A 67 24.54 8.73 8.57
C LEU A 67 23.47 9.65 8.01
N TYR A 68 22.62 10.19 8.88
CA TYR A 68 21.53 11.06 8.46
C TYR A 68 21.95 12.54 8.41
N GLU A 69 23.07 12.88 9.03
CA GLU A 69 23.65 14.23 8.96
C GLU A 69 24.15 14.50 7.54
N GLY A 70 23.80 15.65 6.99
CA GLY A 70 24.24 16.06 5.65
C GLY A 70 23.49 15.42 4.48
N ILE A 71 22.49 14.55 4.72
CA ILE A 71 21.60 14.09 3.66
C ILE A 71 20.77 15.27 3.17
N SER A 72 20.78 15.51 1.86
CA SER A 72 19.97 16.56 1.22
C SER A 72 19.18 15.98 0.06
N PHE A 73 17.91 16.38 -0.03
CA PHE A 73 17.00 16.02 -1.12
C PHE A 73 16.66 17.29 -1.90
N GLY A 74 17.39 17.54 -2.99
CA GLY A 74 17.12 18.71 -3.84
C GLY A 74 17.29 20.06 -3.12
N GLY A 75 18.22 20.15 -2.17
CA GLY A 75 18.48 21.35 -1.37
C GLY A 75 17.60 21.48 -0.12
N SER A 76 16.65 20.57 0.11
CA SER A 76 15.82 20.56 1.32
C SER A 76 16.52 19.85 2.48
N PRO A 77 16.26 20.23 3.74
CA PRO A 77 16.79 19.53 4.89
C PRO A 77 16.31 18.07 4.91
N PRO A 78 17.11 17.14 5.47
CA PRO A 78 16.79 15.71 5.50
C PRO A 78 15.58 15.38 6.39
N ILE A 79 15.24 16.25 7.32
CA ILE A 79 14.14 16.07 8.26
C ILE A 79 12.98 16.98 7.86
N LEU A 80 11.81 16.37 7.66
CA LEU A 80 10.56 17.09 7.54
C LEU A 80 9.97 17.32 8.94
N GLY A 81 10.22 18.49 9.49
CA GLY A 81 9.80 18.87 10.82
C GLY A 81 9.50 20.35 10.95
N PHE A 82 8.98 20.72 12.10
CA PHE A 82 8.74 22.09 12.51
C PHE A 82 9.27 22.31 13.93
N SER A 83 9.65 23.54 14.23
CA SER A 83 10.10 23.91 15.58
C SER A 83 8.91 24.33 16.44
N PHE A 84 8.84 23.79 17.66
CA PHE A 84 7.86 24.15 18.66
C PHE A 84 8.54 24.18 20.03
N GLN A 85 8.46 25.31 20.75
CA GLN A 85 9.06 25.51 22.08
C GLN A 85 10.55 25.16 22.16
N GLY A 86 11.32 25.41 21.10
CA GLY A 86 12.75 25.15 21.06
C GLY A 86 13.13 23.71 20.68
N HIS A 87 12.15 22.86 20.46
CA HIS A 87 12.33 21.48 19.99
C HIS A 87 11.85 21.30 18.54
N THR A 88 12.45 20.36 17.84
CA THR A 88 12.03 19.97 16.49
C THR A 88 11.16 18.72 16.56
N TYR A 89 9.98 18.77 15.92
CA TYR A 89 9.03 17.66 15.82
C TYR A 89 8.76 17.33 14.36
N ALA A 90 8.47 16.07 14.09
CA ALA A 90 8.09 15.63 12.74
C ALA A 90 6.70 16.12 12.34
N PHE A 91 6.44 16.21 11.04
CA PHE A 91 5.10 16.44 10.51
C PHE A 91 4.14 15.27 10.72
N TYR A 92 4.69 14.09 11.01
CA TYR A 92 3.95 12.85 11.21
C TYR A 92 3.59 12.65 12.68
N THR A 93 2.64 11.75 12.91
CA THR A 93 2.36 11.25 14.26
C THR A 93 3.30 10.09 14.58
N HIS A 94 3.53 9.82 15.86
CA HIS A 94 4.37 8.69 16.29
C HIS A 94 3.72 7.30 16.09
N ALA A 95 2.62 7.20 15.34
CA ALA A 95 1.92 5.92 15.13
C ALA A 95 2.83 4.85 14.51
N ILE A 96 3.54 5.21 13.42
CA ILE A 96 4.43 4.26 12.74
C ILE A 96 5.65 3.90 13.59
N PRO A 97 6.37 4.84 14.21
CA PRO A 97 7.39 4.51 15.19
C PRO A 97 6.92 3.57 16.30
N VAL A 98 5.74 3.82 16.87
CA VAL A 98 5.18 2.95 17.93
C VAL A 98 4.89 1.54 17.39
N PHE A 99 4.25 1.41 16.23
CA PHE A 99 3.97 0.10 15.63
C PHE A 99 5.25 -0.64 15.19
N ALA A 100 6.29 0.08 14.81
CA ALA A 100 7.57 -0.48 14.40
C ALA A 100 8.49 -0.82 15.58
N SER A 101 8.26 -0.28 16.78
CA SER A 101 9.15 -0.45 17.93
C SER A 101 9.39 -1.91 18.34
N PRO A 102 8.40 -2.84 18.30
CA PRO A 102 8.66 -4.25 18.57
C PRO A 102 9.60 -4.89 17.54
N PHE A 103 9.52 -4.45 16.29
CA PHE A 103 10.39 -4.94 15.20
C PHE A 103 11.79 -4.35 15.33
N TYR A 104 11.93 -3.14 15.84
CA TYR A 104 13.22 -2.54 16.15
C TYR A 104 13.97 -3.34 17.22
N ALA A 105 13.28 -3.67 18.33
CA ALA A 105 13.84 -4.53 19.37
C ALA A 105 14.18 -5.94 18.85
N PHE A 106 13.30 -6.52 18.03
CA PHE A 106 13.54 -7.82 17.40
C PHE A 106 14.77 -7.81 16.48
N LEU A 107 14.91 -6.79 15.62
CA LEU A 107 16.06 -6.67 14.72
C LEU A 107 17.37 -6.42 15.47
N TYR A 108 17.32 -5.69 16.59
CA TYR A 108 18.47 -5.57 17.48
C TYR A 108 18.95 -6.93 17.97
N LEU A 109 18.03 -7.74 18.50
CA LEU A 109 18.35 -9.10 18.96
C LEU A 109 18.96 -9.96 17.83
N ILE A 110 18.37 -9.92 16.63
CA ILE A 110 18.88 -10.65 15.46
C ILE A 110 20.26 -10.14 15.04
N SER A 111 20.51 -8.83 15.11
CA SER A 111 21.80 -8.24 14.73
C SER A 111 22.97 -8.73 15.57
N VAL A 112 22.73 -8.94 16.88
CA VAL A 112 23.76 -9.38 17.82
C VAL A 112 23.92 -10.91 17.90
N THR A 113 22.92 -11.69 17.43
CA THR A 113 22.93 -13.16 17.54
C THR A 113 23.30 -13.89 16.26
N VAL A 114 22.64 -13.55 15.15
CA VAL A 114 22.73 -14.31 13.88
C VAL A 114 23.23 -13.45 12.73
N GLY A 115 22.99 -12.15 12.82
CA GLY A 115 23.19 -11.22 11.71
C GLY A 115 21.96 -11.08 10.82
N ILE A 116 21.62 -9.83 10.50
CA ILE A 116 20.34 -9.47 9.86
C ILE A 116 20.17 -10.13 8.49
N ARG A 117 21.20 -10.03 7.62
CA ARG A 117 21.14 -10.62 6.27
C ARG A 117 20.97 -12.13 6.28
N LEU A 118 21.68 -12.83 7.17
CA LEU A 118 21.59 -14.28 7.27
C LEU A 118 20.22 -14.72 7.76
N PHE A 119 19.65 -14.01 8.73
CA PHE A 119 18.30 -14.28 9.21
C PHE A 119 17.26 -14.13 8.08
N PHE A 120 17.30 -13.03 7.33
CA PHE A 120 16.33 -12.83 6.24
C PHE A 120 16.59 -13.73 5.03
N ALA A 121 17.82 -14.14 4.77
CA ALA A 121 18.10 -15.20 3.81
C ALA A 121 17.47 -16.53 4.20
N ALA A 122 17.52 -16.90 5.49
CA ALA A 122 16.87 -18.09 6.01
C ALA A 122 15.33 -17.98 5.92
N LEU A 123 14.75 -16.84 6.34
CA LEU A 123 13.31 -16.59 6.26
C LEU A 123 12.79 -16.61 4.82
N TRP A 124 13.53 -16.01 3.88
CA TRP A 124 13.20 -16.02 2.47
C TRP A 124 13.26 -17.44 1.89
N SER A 125 14.33 -18.17 2.15
CA SER A 125 14.49 -19.56 1.70
C SER A 125 13.39 -20.46 2.26
N PHE A 126 13.03 -20.28 3.55
CA PHE A 126 11.90 -20.97 4.16
C PHE A 126 10.57 -20.61 3.47
N SER A 127 10.35 -19.34 3.14
CA SER A 127 9.15 -18.90 2.41
C SER A 127 9.07 -19.54 1.03
N VAL A 128 10.18 -19.61 0.28
CA VAL A 128 10.28 -20.30 -1.01
C VAL A 128 9.97 -21.80 -0.88
N PHE A 129 10.51 -22.44 0.16
CA PHE A 129 10.18 -23.85 0.48
C PHE A 129 8.68 -24.05 0.72
N MET A 130 8.06 -23.18 1.53
CA MET A 130 6.63 -23.26 1.84
C MET A 130 5.77 -23.04 0.60
N VAL A 131 6.09 -22.06 -0.24
CA VAL A 131 5.42 -21.81 -1.53
C VAL A 131 5.51 -23.04 -2.43
N SER A 132 6.70 -23.58 -2.63
CA SER A 132 6.91 -24.79 -3.47
C SER A 132 6.16 -26.01 -2.93
N SER A 133 6.20 -26.22 -1.62
CA SER A 133 5.50 -27.33 -0.96
C SER A 133 3.98 -27.24 -1.11
N LEU A 134 3.40 -26.04 -0.94
CA LEU A 134 1.96 -25.79 -1.08
C LEU A 134 1.51 -25.89 -2.54
N LEU A 135 2.30 -25.39 -3.49
CA LEU A 135 2.05 -25.56 -4.92
C LEU A 135 2.12 -27.03 -5.33
N GLY A 136 3.09 -27.78 -4.81
CA GLY A 136 3.20 -29.22 -5.06
C GLY A 136 1.96 -30.00 -4.58
N LYS A 137 1.38 -29.62 -3.46
CA LYS A 137 0.08 -30.17 -3.00
C LYS A 137 -1.05 -29.84 -3.96
N ARG A 138 -1.15 -28.60 -4.38
CA ARG A 138 -2.20 -28.12 -5.30
C ARG A 138 -2.13 -28.80 -6.66
N TRP A 139 -0.93 -29.17 -7.13
CA TRP A 139 -0.71 -29.89 -8.38
C TRP A 139 -0.73 -31.42 -8.20
N GLN A 140 -1.18 -31.92 -7.06
CA GLN A 140 -1.24 -33.35 -6.73
C GLN A 140 0.13 -34.05 -6.78
N ARG A 141 1.22 -33.31 -6.62
CA ARG A 141 2.61 -33.81 -6.59
C ARG A 141 3.34 -33.39 -5.31
N PRO A 142 2.82 -33.73 -4.12
CA PRO A 142 3.33 -33.17 -2.87
C PRO A 142 4.78 -33.59 -2.53
N ARG A 143 5.19 -34.78 -2.92
CA ARG A 143 6.58 -35.24 -2.73
C ARG A 143 7.55 -34.40 -3.58
N LEU A 144 7.25 -34.25 -4.88
CA LEU A 144 8.06 -33.46 -5.80
C LEU A 144 8.15 -32.00 -5.34
N GLY A 145 7.03 -31.38 -4.96
CA GLY A 145 6.99 -30.00 -4.46
C GLY A 145 7.85 -29.79 -3.21
N ARG A 146 7.84 -30.75 -2.28
CA ARG A 146 8.69 -30.69 -1.07
C ARG A 146 10.17 -30.89 -1.40
N SER A 147 10.51 -31.93 -2.18
CA SER A 147 11.91 -32.23 -2.49
C SER A 147 12.55 -31.12 -3.33
N LEU A 148 11.86 -30.65 -4.37
CA LEU A 148 12.33 -29.53 -5.19
C LEU A 148 12.40 -28.23 -4.36
N GLY A 149 11.37 -27.96 -3.55
CA GLY A 149 11.34 -26.81 -2.67
C GLY A 149 12.47 -26.82 -1.64
N ALA A 150 12.76 -27.96 -1.02
CA ALA A 150 13.87 -28.11 -0.09
C ALA A 150 15.23 -27.90 -0.78
N PHE A 151 15.42 -28.51 -1.96
CA PHE A 151 16.65 -28.33 -2.74
C PHE A 151 16.87 -26.87 -3.13
N VAL A 152 15.85 -26.20 -3.71
CA VAL A 152 15.93 -24.80 -4.13
C VAL A 152 16.18 -23.90 -2.90
N ALA A 153 15.42 -24.09 -1.82
CA ALA A 153 15.55 -23.27 -0.61
C ALA A 153 16.95 -23.40 0.03
N LEU A 154 17.46 -24.63 0.13
CA LEU A 154 18.81 -24.87 0.66
C LEU A 154 19.88 -24.26 -0.23
N THR A 155 19.79 -24.43 -1.54
CA THR A 155 20.72 -23.84 -2.51
C THR A 155 20.72 -22.31 -2.40
N LEU A 156 19.53 -21.68 -2.37
CA LEU A 156 19.40 -20.23 -2.22
C LEU A 156 19.94 -19.73 -0.88
N PHE A 157 19.73 -20.48 0.20
CA PHE A 157 20.28 -20.14 1.51
C PHE A 157 21.81 -20.18 1.51
N ILE A 158 22.41 -21.25 0.97
CA ILE A 158 23.86 -21.40 0.86
C ILE A 158 24.46 -20.28 0.00
N ILE A 159 23.86 -19.98 -1.16
CA ILE A 159 24.30 -18.90 -2.04
C ILE A 159 24.25 -17.55 -1.33
N ASN A 160 23.13 -17.23 -0.67
CA ASN A 160 22.99 -15.98 0.09
C ASN A 160 24.00 -15.92 1.25
N GLY A 161 24.23 -17.02 1.98
CA GLY A 161 25.22 -17.09 3.04
C GLY A 161 26.63 -16.81 2.50
N TYR A 162 27.03 -17.48 1.42
CA TYR A 162 28.34 -17.30 0.79
C TYR A 162 28.57 -15.87 0.26
N ILE A 163 27.57 -15.30 -0.45
CA ILE A 163 27.67 -13.94 -0.95
C ILE A 163 27.66 -12.94 0.21
N GLY A 164 26.83 -13.21 1.22
CA GLY A 164 26.67 -12.34 2.40
C GLY A 164 27.97 -12.12 3.18
N THR A 165 28.88 -13.10 3.20
CA THR A 165 30.20 -12.93 3.84
C THR A 165 31.10 -11.95 3.10
N ARG A 166 30.79 -11.63 1.84
CA ARG A 166 31.60 -10.72 0.98
C ARG A 166 30.99 -9.32 0.86
N LEU A 167 29.79 -9.12 1.37
CA LEU A 167 29.14 -7.81 1.37
C LEU A 167 29.39 -7.07 2.69
N PRO A 168 29.42 -5.73 2.66
CA PRO A 168 29.47 -4.93 3.88
C PRO A 168 28.32 -5.32 4.83
N PRO A 169 28.57 -5.44 6.14
CA PRO A 169 27.51 -5.77 7.09
C PRO A 169 26.45 -4.66 7.14
N LEU A 170 25.19 -5.04 7.35
CA LEU A 170 24.14 -4.08 7.69
C LEU A 170 24.30 -3.67 9.15
N VAL A 171 24.83 -2.47 9.37
CA VAL A 171 25.05 -1.93 10.72
C VAL A 171 23.69 -1.53 11.31
N PHE A 172 23.31 -2.16 12.43
CA PHE A 172 22.02 -1.94 13.06
C PHE A 172 21.84 -0.48 13.51
N ASP A 173 22.85 0.13 14.10
CA ASP A 173 22.79 1.51 14.61
C ASP A 173 22.50 2.53 13.51
N GLN A 174 22.86 2.20 12.26
CA GLN A 174 22.60 3.05 11.10
C GLN A 174 21.24 2.77 10.45
N TRP A 175 20.89 1.48 10.28
CA TRP A 175 19.79 1.06 9.42
C TRP A 175 18.65 0.38 10.17
N GLY A 176 18.83 0.08 11.47
CA GLY A 176 17.87 -0.71 12.24
C GLY A 176 16.47 -0.11 12.29
N ALA A 177 16.36 1.20 12.46
CA ALA A 177 15.08 1.87 12.51
C ALA A 177 14.35 1.85 11.16
N LEU A 178 15.07 2.14 10.07
CA LEU A 178 14.53 2.04 8.72
C LEU A 178 14.03 0.63 8.42
N MET A 179 14.88 -0.38 8.69
CA MET A 179 14.53 -1.79 8.49
C MET A 179 13.34 -2.23 9.34
N ALA A 180 13.19 -1.71 10.56
CA ALA A 180 12.07 -2.04 11.43
C ALA A 180 10.73 -1.56 10.88
N ILE A 181 10.69 -0.32 10.34
CA ILE A 181 9.49 0.22 9.70
C ILE A 181 9.19 -0.55 8.40
N GLN A 182 10.20 -0.84 7.59
CA GLN A 182 10.04 -1.64 6.37
C GLN A 182 9.54 -3.06 6.71
N LEU A 183 10.05 -3.72 7.73
CA LEU A 183 9.59 -5.05 8.17
C LEU A 183 8.13 -5.03 8.63
N PHE A 184 7.74 -4.02 9.40
CA PHE A 184 6.34 -3.81 9.78
C PHE A 184 5.46 -3.70 8.52
N ASN A 185 5.86 -2.89 7.54
CA ASN A 185 5.13 -2.70 6.29
C ASN A 185 5.06 -3.97 5.42
N ILE A 186 6.12 -4.79 5.39
CA ILE A 186 6.13 -6.10 4.70
C ILE A 186 5.06 -7.03 5.30
N LEU A 187 4.98 -7.09 6.63
CA LEU A 187 3.96 -7.90 7.31
C LEU A 187 2.55 -7.31 7.10
N ALA A 188 2.42 -5.97 7.09
CA ALA A 188 1.18 -5.30 6.75
C ALA A 188 0.72 -5.65 5.33
N MET A 189 1.64 -5.70 4.34
CA MET A 189 1.34 -6.13 2.98
C MET A 189 0.81 -7.57 2.91
N ALA A 190 1.45 -8.50 3.61
CA ALA A 190 0.96 -9.88 3.68
C ALA A 190 -0.46 -9.94 4.29
N ALA A 191 -0.74 -9.14 5.32
CA ALA A 191 -2.07 -9.03 5.91
C ALA A 191 -3.10 -8.40 4.94
N ILE A 192 -2.73 -7.36 4.17
CA ILE A 192 -3.57 -6.75 3.13
C ILE A 192 -3.96 -7.79 2.08
N VAL A 193 -3.01 -8.57 1.58
CA VAL A 193 -3.26 -9.65 0.60
C VAL A 193 -4.25 -10.66 1.16
N LEU A 194 -4.09 -11.09 2.41
CA LEU A 194 -4.98 -12.05 3.07
C LEU A 194 -6.39 -11.48 3.32
N LEU A 195 -6.50 -10.24 3.77
CA LEU A 195 -7.78 -9.58 3.98
C LEU A 195 -8.53 -9.43 2.66
N SER A 196 -7.82 -9.02 1.60
CA SER A 196 -8.38 -8.91 0.25
C SER A 196 -8.85 -10.26 -0.28
N LEU A 197 -8.06 -11.32 -0.13
CA LEU A 197 -8.48 -12.69 -0.48
C LEU A 197 -9.79 -13.04 0.21
N ARG A 198 -9.89 -12.82 1.53
CA ARG A 198 -11.10 -13.16 2.31
C ARG A 198 -12.33 -12.35 1.89
N ILE A 199 -12.16 -11.06 1.59
CA ILE A 199 -13.23 -10.19 1.10
C ILE A 199 -13.69 -10.70 -0.27
N PHE A 200 -12.76 -10.96 -1.19
CA PHE A 200 -13.07 -11.38 -2.55
C PHE A 200 -13.71 -12.77 -2.59
N THR A 201 -13.18 -13.74 -1.82
CA THR A 201 -13.78 -15.09 -1.71
C THR A 201 -15.24 -15.01 -1.21
N ARG A 202 -15.50 -14.24 -0.16
CA ARG A 202 -16.85 -14.11 0.38
C ARG A 202 -17.83 -13.40 -0.56
N TYR A 203 -17.32 -12.44 -1.36
CA TYR A 203 -18.19 -11.67 -2.28
C TYR A 203 -18.43 -12.40 -3.59
N PHE A 204 -17.36 -12.87 -4.23
CA PHE A 204 -17.45 -13.50 -5.55
C PHE A 204 -17.88 -14.96 -5.46
N ALA A 205 -17.74 -15.62 -4.31
CA ALA A 205 -17.93 -17.06 -4.14
C ALA A 205 -17.17 -17.88 -5.21
N ASP A 206 -15.96 -17.41 -5.56
CA ASP A 206 -15.10 -17.97 -6.60
C ASP A 206 -13.63 -17.79 -6.16
N ASP A 207 -12.99 -18.89 -5.77
CA ASP A 207 -11.62 -18.89 -5.27
C ASP A 207 -10.61 -18.49 -6.35
N GLY A 208 -10.88 -18.76 -7.63
CA GLY A 208 -10.02 -18.38 -8.74
C GLY A 208 -9.97 -16.86 -8.92
N VAL A 209 -11.13 -16.20 -8.90
CA VAL A 209 -11.26 -14.74 -8.97
C VAL A 209 -10.60 -14.10 -7.75
N ALA A 210 -10.86 -14.63 -6.56
CA ALA A 210 -10.29 -14.11 -5.33
C ALA A 210 -8.77 -14.24 -5.29
N ALA A 211 -8.24 -15.40 -5.68
CA ALA A 211 -6.80 -15.64 -5.75
C ALA A 211 -6.13 -14.76 -6.80
N PHE A 212 -6.73 -14.57 -7.98
CA PHE A 212 -6.22 -13.65 -9.00
C PHE A 212 -6.13 -12.23 -8.44
N GLY A 213 -7.19 -11.72 -7.79
CA GLY A 213 -7.19 -10.39 -7.19
C GLY A 213 -6.10 -10.22 -6.11
N ALA A 214 -5.93 -11.21 -5.25
CA ALA A 214 -4.91 -11.20 -4.20
C ALA A 214 -3.48 -11.23 -4.78
N VAL A 215 -3.24 -12.06 -5.81
CA VAL A 215 -1.96 -12.09 -6.53
C VAL A 215 -1.72 -10.77 -7.27
N PHE A 216 -2.74 -10.21 -7.93
CA PHE A 216 -2.63 -8.92 -8.60
C PHE A 216 -2.21 -7.80 -7.64
N ILE A 217 -2.78 -7.75 -6.43
CA ILE A 217 -2.37 -6.78 -5.41
C ILE A 217 -0.87 -6.91 -5.12
N LEU A 218 -0.37 -8.14 -4.98
CA LEU A 218 1.02 -8.41 -4.63
C LEU A 218 2.02 -8.06 -5.73
N ILE A 219 1.71 -8.38 -6.99
CA ILE A 219 2.70 -8.30 -8.09
C ILE A 219 2.43 -7.17 -9.09
N ALA A 220 1.30 -6.47 -8.98
CA ALA A 220 0.85 -5.55 -10.01
C ALA A 220 0.28 -4.22 -9.45
N THR A 221 0.45 -3.95 -8.15
CA THR A 221 0.06 -2.67 -7.58
C THR A 221 1.24 -1.98 -6.89
N PRO A 222 1.26 -0.64 -6.85
CA PRO A 222 2.30 0.10 -6.15
C PRO A 222 2.28 -0.08 -4.63
N ILE A 223 1.25 -0.73 -4.05
CA ILE A 223 1.19 -1.06 -2.61
C ILE A 223 2.42 -1.87 -2.21
N THR A 224 2.87 -2.81 -3.06
CA THR A 224 4.04 -3.65 -2.79
C THR A 224 5.35 -2.86 -2.80
N PHE A 225 5.49 -1.85 -3.66
CA PHE A 225 6.62 -0.93 -3.62
C PHE A 225 6.67 -0.16 -2.29
N TRP A 226 5.53 0.39 -1.86
CA TRP A 226 5.44 1.11 -0.59
C TRP A 226 5.54 0.20 0.65
N ALA A 227 5.29 -1.09 0.49
CA ALA A 227 5.49 -2.07 1.55
C ALA A 227 6.98 -2.30 1.87
N VAL A 228 7.89 -2.11 0.92
CA VAL A 228 9.33 -2.21 1.16
C VAL A 228 9.98 -0.85 1.42
N SER A 229 9.22 0.22 1.53
CA SER A 229 9.65 1.55 1.97
C SER A 229 9.32 1.80 3.44
N ALA A 230 10.00 2.75 4.07
CA ALA A 230 9.74 3.11 5.47
C ALA A 230 8.68 4.21 5.60
N LYS A 231 7.48 3.98 5.04
CA LYS A 231 6.38 4.94 4.99
C LYS A 231 5.11 4.43 5.68
N ASP A 232 4.20 5.34 5.96
CA ASP A 232 2.93 5.14 6.66
C ASP A 232 1.79 4.63 5.77
N GLN A 233 1.92 4.73 4.43
CA GLN A 233 0.86 4.40 3.49
C GLN A 233 0.39 2.94 3.57
N THR A 234 1.33 2.00 3.69
CA THR A 234 0.97 0.57 3.76
C THR A 234 0.19 0.26 5.04
N ALA A 235 0.57 0.89 6.16
CA ALA A 235 -0.18 0.80 7.42
C ALA A 235 -1.60 1.35 7.27
N SER A 236 -1.76 2.50 6.59
CA SER A 236 -3.07 3.08 6.30
C SER A 236 -3.94 2.13 5.49
N VAL A 237 -3.43 1.56 4.39
CA VAL A 237 -4.16 0.57 3.57
C VAL A 237 -4.53 -0.66 4.39
N LEU A 238 -3.66 -1.14 5.29
CA LEU A 238 -3.98 -2.25 6.19
C LEU A 238 -5.19 -1.93 7.08
N LEU A 239 -5.20 -0.76 7.72
CA LEU A 239 -6.29 -0.35 8.61
C LEU A 239 -7.61 -0.18 7.83
N ILE A 240 -7.55 0.38 6.62
CA ILE A 240 -8.70 0.46 5.71
C ILE A 240 -9.25 -0.94 5.41
N MET A 241 -8.41 -1.86 5.00
CA MET A 241 -8.84 -3.22 4.66
C MET A 241 -9.35 -4.00 5.87
N ALA A 242 -8.73 -3.83 7.04
CA ALA A 242 -9.18 -4.43 8.28
C ALA A 242 -10.55 -3.89 8.73
N SER A 243 -10.76 -2.57 8.59
CA SER A 243 -12.05 -1.92 8.88
C SER A 243 -13.15 -2.45 7.95
N ILE A 244 -12.92 -2.45 6.65
CA ILE A 244 -13.88 -2.92 5.64
C ILE A 244 -14.19 -4.41 5.83
N TRP A 245 -13.17 -5.25 6.05
CA TRP A 245 -13.36 -6.67 6.32
C TRP A 245 -14.19 -6.90 7.59
N SER A 246 -13.93 -6.12 8.64
CA SER A 246 -14.67 -6.22 9.90
C SER A 246 -16.14 -5.82 9.71
N LEU A 247 -16.42 -4.69 9.04
CA LEU A 247 -17.80 -4.29 8.73
C LEU A 247 -18.53 -5.37 7.92
N TYR A 248 -17.89 -5.87 6.87
CA TYR A 248 -18.47 -6.89 6.00
C TYR A 248 -18.76 -8.19 6.77
N THR A 249 -17.84 -8.60 7.63
CA THR A 249 -18.04 -9.77 8.52
C THR A 249 -19.21 -9.54 9.48
N TYR A 250 -19.35 -8.32 10.05
CA TYR A 250 -20.52 -7.99 10.87
C TYR A 250 -21.82 -8.10 10.08
N LEU A 251 -21.87 -7.54 8.88
CA LEU A 251 -23.07 -7.52 8.06
C LEU A 251 -23.54 -8.93 7.66
N LEU A 252 -22.61 -9.85 7.41
CA LEU A 252 -22.91 -11.23 7.05
C LEU A 252 -23.21 -12.10 8.29
N ASP A 253 -22.36 -12.05 9.30
CA ASP A 253 -22.40 -12.97 10.45
C ASP A 253 -23.26 -12.42 11.60
N GLY A 254 -23.60 -11.13 11.62
CA GLY A 254 -24.40 -10.47 12.68
C GLY A 254 -23.66 -10.22 13.99
N LYS A 255 -22.38 -10.58 14.11
CA LYS A 255 -21.60 -10.48 15.36
C LYS A 255 -21.15 -9.05 15.63
N GLN A 256 -21.73 -8.41 16.65
CA GLN A 256 -21.49 -6.99 17.01
C GLN A 256 -20.01 -6.64 17.22
N ARG A 257 -19.19 -7.56 17.75
CA ARG A 257 -17.75 -7.33 17.94
C ARG A 257 -17.02 -6.87 16.67
N TYR A 258 -17.41 -7.39 15.51
CA TYR A 258 -16.81 -6.97 14.23
C TYR A 258 -17.24 -5.58 13.79
N ARG A 259 -18.44 -5.17 14.17
CA ARG A 259 -18.90 -3.79 13.96
C ARG A 259 -18.01 -2.82 14.76
N TYR A 260 -17.79 -3.09 16.05
CA TYR A 260 -16.89 -2.27 16.89
C TYR A 260 -15.45 -2.28 16.34
N LEU A 261 -14.93 -3.44 15.95
CA LEU A 261 -13.59 -3.53 15.36
C LEU A 261 -13.45 -2.69 14.10
N SER A 262 -14.49 -2.60 13.26
CA SER A 262 -14.47 -1.72 12.09
C SER A 262 -14.21 -0.26 12.48
N TYR A 263 -14.91 0.23 13.47
CA TYR A 263 -14.73 1.61 13.97
C TYR A 263 -13.41 1.81 14.74
N VAL A 264 -12.93 0.79 15.45
CA VAL A 264 -11.59 0.82 16.09
C VAL A 264 -10.50 1.02 15.03
N PHE A 265 -10.55 0.29 13.92
CA PHE A 265 -9.56 0.47 12.86
C PHE A 265 -9.65 1.84 12.18
N VAL A 266 -10.85 2.45 12.10
CA VAL A 266 -10.99 3.84 11.65
C VAL A 266 -10.30 4.81 12.62
N GLY A 267 -10.54 4.68 13.94
CA GLY A 267 -9.92 5.53 14.96
C GLY A 267 -8.39 5.42 14.99
N LEU A 268 -7.85 4.20 14.87
CA LEU A 268 -6.41 3.98 14.70
C LEU A 268 -5.89 4.56 13.38
N GLY A 269 -6.71 4.53 12.32
CA GLY A 269 -6.40 5.16 11.04
C GLY A 269 -6.21 6.68 11.15
N VAL A 270 -6.97 7.34 12.01
CA VAL A 270 -6.78 8.78 12.32
C VAL A 270 -5.40 9.03 12.90
N TRP A 271 -4.92 8.15 13.79
CA TRP A 271 -3.58 8.28 14.36
C TRP A 271 -2.48 8.06 13.30
N VAL A 272 -2.68 7.14 12.34
CA VAL A 272 -1.70 6.89 11.26
C VAL A 272 -1.76 7.99 10.19
N ARG A 273 -2.96 8.22 9.61
CA ARG A 273 -3.19 9.16 8.51
C ARG A 273 -4.63 9.68 8.53
N VAL A 274 -4.83 10.86 9.07
CA VAL A 274 -6.17 11.45 9.21
C VAL A 274 -6.90 11.59 7.86
N PHE A 275 -6.20 11.99 6.80
CA PHE A 275 -6.78 12.19 5.46
C PHE A 275 -7.27 10.89 4.80
N ASP A 276 -6.67 9.75 5.11
CA ASP A 276 -7.14 8.44 4.65
C ASP A 276 -8.28 7.90 5.53
N ALA A 277 -8.26 8.26 6.82
CA ALA A 277 -9.27 7.80 7.77
C ALA A 277 -10.64 8.48 7.57
N ILE A 278 -10.69 9.75 7.13
CA ILE A 278 -11.93 10.48 6.91
C ILE A 278 -12.77 9.85 5.79
N PRO A 279 -12.25 9.57 4.56
CA PRO A 279 -12.99 8.87 3.52
C PRO A 279 -13.50 7.50 4.00
N LEU A 280 -12.67 6.77 4.74
CA LEU A 280 -13.04 5.49 5.31
C LEU A 280 -14.19 5.63 6.32
N LEU A 281 -14.12 6.60 7.23
CA LEU A 281 -15.18 6.87 8.20
C LEU A 281 -16.51 7.15 7.51
N ILE A 282 -16.50 8.01 6.49
CA ILE A 282 -17.68 8.31 5.67
C ILE A 282 -18.25 7.03 5.05
N ALA A 283 -17.38 6.21 4.43
CA ALA A 283 -17.81 4.98 3.78
C ALA A 283 -18.40 3.97 4.77
N ILE A 284 -17.78 3.78 5.93
CA ILE A 284 -18.23 2.84 6.97
C ILE A 284 -19.55 3.31 7.59
N ILE A 285 -19.66 4.59 7.98
CA ILE A 285 -20.88 5.14 8.59
C ILE A 285 -22.06 5.07 7.61
N LEU A 286 -21.87 5.54 6.38
CA LEU A 286 -22.96 5.52 5.39
C LEU A 286 -23.40 4.09 5.07
N THR A 287 -22.48 3.16 4.92
CA THR A 287 -22.83 1.74 4.69
C THR A 287 -23.57 1.15 5.89
N ASP A 288 -23.13 1.41 7.10
CA ASP A 288 -23.78 0.92 8.32
C ASP A 288 -25.18 1.51 8.48
N LEU A 289 -25.38 2.81 8.19
CA LEU A 289 -26.68 3.47 8.19
C LEU A 289 -27.64 2.93 7.13
N LEU A 290 -27.13 2.62 5.93
CA LEU A 290 -27.95 2.06 4.83
C LEU A 290 -28.39 0.62 5.09
N THR A 291 -27.65 -0.10 5.96
CA THR A 291 -27.90 -1.52 6.25
C THR A 291 -28.57 -1.76 7.61
N SER A 292 -28.43 -0.84 8.55
CA SER A 292 -28.93 -0.98 9.94
C SER A 292 -30.37 -0.53 10.12
N ALA A 293 -31.12 -1.23 11.00
CA ALA A 293 -32.47 -0.85 11.40
C ALA A 293 -32.49 0.29 12.45
N ALA A 294 -31.53 0.29 13.38
CA ALA A 294 -31.47 1.24 14.52
C ALA A 294 -30.43 2.36 14.24
N ARG A 295 -30.80 3.33 13.40
CA ARG A 295 -29.88 4.35 12.85
C ARG A 295 -29.21 5.24 13.89
N ILE A 296 -29.94 5.85 14.81
CA ILE A 296 -29.41 6.80 15.80
C ILE A 296 -28.45 6.11 16.78
N ARG A 297 -28.89 4.99 17.35
CA ARG A 297 -28.05 4.20 18.26
C ARG A 297 -26.77 3.71 17.56
N ALA A 298 -26.87 3.41 16.28
CA ALA A 298 -25.74 3.02 15.44
C ALA A 298 -24.70 4.13 15.36
N VAL A 299 -25.12 5.37 15.08
CA VAL A 299 -24.23 6.54 14.97
C VAL A 299 -23.56 6.85 16.30
N ILE A 300 -24.31 6.87 17.40
CA ILE A 300 -23.75 7.15 18.74
C ILE A 300 -22.68 6.11 19.10
N THR A 301 -22.98 4.83 18.89
CA THR A 301 -22.03 3.74 19.16
C THR A 301 -20.79 3.84 18.28
N ALA A 302 -20.94 4.18 17.00
CA ALA A 302 -19.86 4.40 16.07
C ALA A 302 -18.96 5.53 16.51
N ALA A 303 -19.53 6.69 16.81
CA ALA A 303 -18.81 7.88 17.26
C ALA A 303 -18.04 7.59 18.57
N ALA A 304 -18.68 6.98 19.55
CA ALA A 304 -18.04 6.61 20.81
C ALA A 304 -16.86 5.64 20.59
N THR A 305 -17.03 4.63 19.73
CA THR A 305 -15.98 3.65 19.45
C THR A 305 -14.79 4.29 18.72
N VAL A 306 -15.03 5.17 17.74
CA VAL A 306 -13.97 5.91 17.04
C VAL A 306 -13.21 6.80 18.02
N LEU A 307 -13.92 7.58 18.85
CA LEU A 307 -13.29 8.48 19.84
C LEU A 307 -12.43 7.69 20.84
N LEU A 308 -12.91 6.55 21.34
CA LEU A 308 -12.12 5.67 22.20
C LEU A 308 -10.87 5.13 21.48
N ALA A 309 -11.00 4.76 20.22
CA ALA A 309 -9.87 4.28 19.43
C ALA A 309 -8.88 5.40 19.04
N MET A 310 -9.28 6.66 19.11
CA MET A 310 -8.41 7.83 18.92
C MET A 310 -7.63 8.21 20.19
N ILE A 311 -7.83 7.55 21.33
CA ILE A 311 -7.10 7.87 22.58
C ILE A 311 -5.59 7.90 22.35
N PRO A 312 -4.93 6.96 21.64
CA PRO A 312 -3.49 7.05 21.37
C PRO A 312 -3.09 8.33 20.61
N TYR A 313 -3.91 8.79 19.67
CA TYR A 313 -3.70 10.06 18.97
C TYR A 313 -3.76 11.26 19.92
N PHE A 314 -4.76 11.32 20.80
CA PHE A 314 -4.89 12.41 21.78
C PHE A 314 -3.77 12.38 22.82
N ILE A 315 -3.36 11.21 23.29
CA ILE A 315 -2.20 11.06 24.18
C ILE A 315 -0.93 11.54 23.48
N ASN A 316 -0.70 11.13 22.24
CA ASN A 316 0.45 11.57 21.45
C ASN A 316 0.53 13.09 21.36
N ASN A 317 -0.58 13.74 20.98
CA ASN A 317 -0.62 15.21 20.86
C ASN A 317 -0.44 15.91 22.21
N TYR A 318 -1.02 15.34 23.28
CA TYR A 318 -0.85 15.89 24.63
C TYR A 318 0.61 15.80 25.11
N LEU A 319 1.26 14.69 24.85
CA LEU A 319 2.68 14.51 25.21
C LEU A 319 3.61 15.44 24.43
N LEU A 320 3.27 15.75 23.17
CA LEU A 320 4.06 16.64 22.32
C LEU A 320 3.81 18.13 22.62
N PHE A 321 2.54 18.52 22.78
CA PHE A 321 2.12 19.91 22.73
C PHE A 321 1.35 20.36 23.97
N HIS A 322 1.19 19.50 24.98
CA HIS A 322 0.33 19.71 26.16
C HIS A 322 -1.13 20.04 25.80
N ASN A 323 -1.54 19.74 24.57
CA ASN A 323 -2.90 19.90 24.06
C ASN A 323 -3.29 18.70 23.19
N PRO A 324 -4.30 17.89 23.59
CA PRO A 324 -4.67 16.67 22.88
C PRO A 324 -5.25 16.91 21.48
N PHE A 325 -5.66 18.15 21.17
CA PHE A 325 -6.29 18.52 19.91
C PHE A 325 -5.33 19.18 18.91
N LEU A 326 -4.16 19.63 19.33
CA LEU A 326 -3.12 20.12 18.44
C LEU A 326 -2.42 18.93 17.76
N SER A 327 -2.41 18.93 16.44
CA SER A 327 -1.72 17.87 15.69
C SER A 327 -0.45 18.39 15.02
N PRO A 328 0.57 17.53 14.79
CA PRO A 328 1.74 17.90 14.00
C PRO A 328 1.37 18.47 12.63
N VAL A 329 0.39 17.86 11.96
CA VAL A 329 -0.10 18.31 10.64
C VAL A 329 -0.68 19.72 10.70
N TYR A 330 -1.42 20.05 11.77
CA TYR A 330 -1.96 21.41 11.96
C TYR A 330 -0.86 22.45 12.16
N LEU A 331 0.08 22.16 13.05
CA LEU A 331 1.19 23.06 13.35
C LEU A 331 2.13 23.25 12.16
N SER A 332 2.30 22.23 11.34
CA SER A 332 3.10 22.33 10.11
C SER A 332 2.46 23.22 9.05
N ALA A 333 1.12 23.23 8.99
CA ALA A 333 0.37 24.09 8.07
C ALA A 333 0.26 25.55 8.57
N HIS A 334 0.49 25.77 9.87
CA HIS A 334 0.38 27.08 10.54
C HIS A 334 1.64 27.38 11.37
N PRO A 335 2.80 27.60 10.72
CA PRO A 335 4.07 27.83 11.41
C PRO A 335 4.04 29.08 12.32
N GLU A 336 3.20 30.07 12.02
CA GLU A 336 2.96 31.24 12.86
C GLU A 336 2.38 30.87 14.24
N ILE A 337 1.50 29.87 14.29
CA ILE A 337 0.94 29.37 15.56
C ILE A 337 1.99 28.60 16.34
N ALA A 338 2.81 27.79 15.65
CA ALA A 338 3.89 27.05 16.27
C ALA A 338 4.93 27.98 16.93
N GLN A 339 5.22 29.13 16.32
CA GLN A 339 6.16 30.12 16.84
C GLN A 339 5.56 30.98 18.01
N GLN A 340 4.26 31.25 17.99
CA GLN A 340 3.57 32.06 18.97
C GLN A 340 3.14 31.28 20.22
N ALA A 341 3.09 29.97 20.17
CA ALA A 341 2.70 29.12 21.29
C ALA A 341 3.81 29.10 22.38
N SER A 342 3.93 30.20 23.11
CA SER A 342 4.74 30.25 24.33
C SER A 342 4.13 29.34 25.39
N PRO A 343 4.94 28.63 26.22
CA PRO A 343 4.44 27.76 27.28
C PRO A 343 3.53 28.52 28.30
N VAL A 344 3.70 29.82 28.42
CA VAL A 344 2.89 30.69 29.32
C VAL A 344 1.46 30.89 28.79
N ASN A 345 1.25 30.89 27.46
CA ASN A 345 -0.06 31.14 26.85
C ASN A 345 -0.86 29.84 26.61
N ALA A 346 -0.22 28.66 26.65
CA ALA A 346 -0.90 27.38 26.50
C ALA A 346 -1.79 27.00 27.71
N THR A 347 -1.57 27.66 28.88
CA THR A 347 -2.35 27.41 30.11
C THR A 347 -3.60 28.24 30.22
N THR A 348 -3.75 29.32 29.46
CA THR A 348 -4.93 30.19 29.49
C THR A 348 -5.88 29.85 28.34
N GLY A 349 -6.75 28.87 28.57
CA GLY A 349 -8.11 28.88 28.06
C GLY A 349 -8.37 28.89 26.57
N SER A 350 -7.40 28.57 25.69
CA SER A 350 -7.70 28.27 24.28
C SER A 350 -8.31 26.87 24.21
N THR A 351 -9.49 26.83 24.68
CA THR A 351 -10.35 25.72 24.98
C THR A 351 -10.63 24.86 23.72
N LEU A 352 -11.03 23.66 23.98
CA LEU A 352 -11.70 22.71 23.05
C LEU A 352 -12.59 23.44 22.00
N PHE A 353 -13.17 24.58 22.38
CA PHE A 353 -14.02 25.44 21.56
C PHE A 353 -13.26 26.16 20.43
N SER A 354 -12.07 26.73 20.68
CA SER A 354 -11.25 27.36 19.63
C SER A 354 -10.65 26.35 18.66
N THR A 355 -10.31 25.15 19.13
CA THR A 355 -9.84 24.06 18.28
C THR A 355 -10.98 23.46 17.44
N ILE A 356 -12.19 23.34 18.01
CA ILE A 356 -13.38 22.93 17.23
C ILE A 356 -13.76 24.02 16.22
N GLN A 357 -13.62 25.28 16.55
CA GLN A 357 -13.82 26.40 15.61
C GLN A 357 -12.75 26.44 14.52
N SER A 358 -11.52 25.96 14.78
CA SER A 358 -10.45 25.91 13.78
C SER A 358 -10.53 24.67 12.87
N LEU A 359 -11.27 23.60 13.25
CA LEU A 359 -11.49 22.45 12.37
C LEU A 359 -12.13 22.82 11.02
N PRO A 360 -13.16 23.70 10.94
CA PRO A 360 -13.67 24.18 9.65
C PRO A 360 -12.64 24.99 8.88
N THR A 361 -11.81 25.81 9.54
CA THR A 361 -10.75 26.58 8.87
C THR A 361 -9.62 25.69 8.36
N LEU A 362 -9.28 24.60 9.03
CA LEU A 362 -8.39 23.56 8.54
C LEU A 362 -8.94 22.90 7.26
N PHE A 363 -10.22 22.54 7.29
CA PHE A 363 -10.90 22.01 6.11
C PHE A 363 -10.95 23.05 4.98
N VAL A 364 -11.30 24.30 5.28
CA VAL A 364 -11.41 25.39 4.29
C VAL A 364 -10.03 25.84 3.79
N ALA A 365 -9.00 25.88 4.63
CA ALA A 365 -7.65 26.24 4.19
C ALA A 365 -7.04 25.15 3.29
N THR A 366 -7.35 23.88 3.55
CA THR A 366 -6.96 22.77 2.67
C THR A 366 -7.82 22.73 1.41
N TRP A 367 -9.10 23.12 1.50
CA TRP A 367 -10.05 23.22 0.41
C TRP A 367 -10.09 24.66 -0.10
N ASN A 368 -9.03 25.09 -0.75
CA ASN A 368 -9.02 26.38 -1.40
C ASN A 368 -10.00 26.35 -2.58
N LEU A 369 -11.19 26.95 -2.40
CA LEU A 369 -12.22 27.04 -3.44
C LEU A 369 -11.72 27.77 -4.70
N GLN A 370 -10.67 28.60 -4.56
CA GLN A 370 -10.04 29.28 -5.71
C GLN A 370 -9.33 28.29 -6.66
N THR A 371 -8.87 27.14 -6.15
CA THR A 371 -8.25 26.09 -6.98
C THR A 371 -9.26 25.07 -7.54
N MET A 372 -10.54 25.15 -7.12
CA MET A 372 -11.58 24.22 -7.58
C MET A 372 -11.72 24.12 -9.10
N PRO A 373 -11.54 25.18 -9.90
CA PRO A 373 -11.59 25.09 -11.36
C PRO A 373 -10.53 24.19 -11.98
N SER A 374 -9.37 24.01 -11.31
CA SER A 374 -8.30 23.13 -11.82
C SER A 374 -8.50 21.65 -11.45
N TRP A 375 -9.34 21.32 -10.47
CA TRP A 375 -9.53 19.95 -9.99
C TRP A 375 -9.85 18.92 -11.07
N PRO A 376 -10.74 19.18 -12.06
CA PRO A 376 -11.00 18.22 -13.11
C PRO A 376 -9.75 17.89 -13.93
N GLN A 377 -8.91 18.90 -14.22
CA GLN A 377 -7.66 18.71 -14.92
C GLN A 377 -6.65 17.94 -14.06
N ASP A 378 -6.51 18.31 -12.80
CA ASP A 378 -5.62 17.65 -11.84
C ASP A 378 -6.02 16.17 -11.65
N LEU A 379 -7.32 15.89 -11.49
CA LEU A 379 -7.82 14.52 -11.38
C LEU A 379 -7.62 13.74 -12.69
N PHE A 380 -7.79 14.39 -13.85
CA PHE A 380 -7.48 13.74 -15.12
C PHE A 380 -6.00 13.33 -15.19
N HIS A 381 -5.09 14.19 -14.78
CA HIS A 381 -3.67 13.88 -14.73
C HIS A 381 -3.39 12.74 -13.73
N VAL A 382 -3.95 12.78 -12.53
CA VAL A 382 -3.77 11.73 -11.52
C VAL A 382 -4.21 10.36 -12.03
N PHE A 383 -5.34 10.29 -12.71
CA PHE A 383 -5.91 8.99 -13.11
C PHE A 383 -5.45 8.53 -14.49
N PHE A 384 -5.36 9.41 -15.47
CA PHE A 384 -5.21 9.02 -16.87
C PHE A 384 -3.83 9.28 -17.45
N TYR A 385 -3.27 10.45 -17.23
CA TYR A 385 -2.06 10.82 -17.94
C TYR A 385 -1.21 11.86 -17.20
N VAL A 386 0.04 11.54 -16.96
CA VAL A 386 1.07 12.47 -16.48
C VAL A 386 2.18 12.51 -17.50
N ASP A 387 2.54 13.70 -17.95
CA ASP A 387 3.65 13.93 -18.88
C ASP A 387 4.93 14.32 -18.14
N MET A 388 5.25 13.56 -17.10
CA MET A 388 6.50 13.71 -16.37
C MET A 388 7.32 12.43 -16.48
N PRO A 389 8.63 12.52 -16.70
CA PRO A 389 9.46 11.33 -16.94
C PRO A 389 9.49 10.35 -15.76
N VAL A 390 9.08 10.78 -14.58
CA VAL A 390 9.22 10.00 -13.35
C VAL A 390 7.89 9.78 -12.62
N THR A 391 6.82 10.47 -13.00
CA THR A 391 5.49 10.36 -12.37
C THR A 391 4.53 9.64 -13.31
N LEU A 392 3.75 8.70 -12.77
CA LEU A 392 2.79 7.92 -13.53
C LEU A 392 1.41 8.03 -12.91
N SER A 393 0.38 8.08 -13.75
CA SER A 393 -1.01 8.07 -13.31
C SER A 393 -1.43 6.67 -12.82
N VAL A 394 -2.53 6.61 -12.07
CA VAL A 394 -3.10 5.35 -11.55
C VAL A 394 -3.31 4.32 -12.67
N PHE A 395 -3.87 4.75 -13.81
CA PHE A 395 -4.15 3.83 -14.93
C PHE A 395 -2.95 3.55 -15.82
N GLN A 396 -1.92 4.38 -15.79
CA GLN A 396 -0.64 4.07 -16.43
C GLN A 396 0.11 2.96 -15.67
N ILE A 397 0.04 2.98 -14.33
CA ILE A 397 0.63 1.92 -13.49
C ILE A 397 -0.22 0.64 -13.56
N CYS A 398 -1.54 0.77 -13.40
CA CYS A 398 -2.46 -0.36 -13.36
C CYS A 398 -3.58 -0.19 -14.40
N PRO A 399 -3.32 -0.47 -15.69
CA PRO A 399 -4.28 -0.25 -16.77
C PRO A 399 -5.63 -0.94 -16.56
N LEU A 400 -5.65 -2.12 -15.96
CA LEU A 400 -6.91 -2.86 -15.69
C LEU A 400 -7.89 -2.07 -14.82
N LEU A 401 -7.40 -1.16 -13.98
CA LEU A 401 -8.26 -0.38 -13.08
C LEU A 401 -9.12 0.67 -13.79
N ILE A 402 -8.91 0.89 -15.09
CA ILE A 402 -9.78 1.75 -15.91
C ILE A 402 -11.13 1.09 -16.23
N ILE A 403 -11.18 -0.24 -16.25
CA ILE A 403 -12.35 -1.02 -16.66
C ILE A 403 -13.63 -0.65 -15.90
N PRO A 404 -13.61 -0.47 -14.57
CA PRO A 404 -14.81 -0.11 -13.81
C PRO A 404 -15.46 1.20 -14.26
N LEU A 405 -14.69 2.17 -14.73
CA LEU A 405 -15.23 3.47 -15.16
C LEU A 405 -16.23 3.29 -16.32
N PHE A 406 -15.88 2.43 -17.27
CA PHE A 406 -16.75 2.15 -18.42
C PHE A 406 -17.85 1.13 -18.11
N ALA A 407 -17.54 0.10 -17.31
CA ALA A 407 -18.50 -0.90 -16.90
C ALA A 407 -19.59 -0.34 -15.95
N ALA A 408 -19.28 0.70 -15.19
CA ALA A 408 -20.23 1.35 -14.29
C ALA A 408 -21.30 2.17 -15.05
N VAL A 409 -20.97 2.74 -16.21
CA VAL A 409 -21.86 3.63 -16.97
C VAL A 409 -23.24 3.01 -17.23
N PRO A 410 -23.36 1.79 -17.79
CA PRO A 410 -24.68 1.17 -18.02
C PRO A 410 -25.44 0.91 -16.72
N TYR A 411 -24.72 0.60 -15.63
CA TYR A 411 -25.35 0.35 -14.32
C TYR A 411 -25.87 1.64 -13.69
N VAL A 412 -25.10 2.71 -13.74
CA VAL A 412 -25.48 4.04 -13.25
C VAL A 412 -26.70 4.55 -14.04
N VAL A 413 -26.68 4.45 -15.36
CA VAL A 413 -27.81 4.86 -16.22
C VAL A 413 -29.08 4.07 -15.85
N ARG A 414 -29.00 2.75 -15.72
CA ARG A 414 -30.15 1.92 -15.32
C ARG A 414 -30.67 2.27 -13.93
N THR A 415 -29.77 2.59 -13.00
CA THR A 415 -30.13 2.96 -11.62
C THR A 415 -30.82 4.31 -11.59
N LEU A 416 -30.29 5.31 -12.31
CA LEU A 416 -30.90 6.64 -12.44
C LEU A 416 -32.32 6.55 -13.08
N LEU A 417 -32.46 5.73 -14.12
CA LEU A 417 -33.78 5.49 -14.75
C LEU A 417 -34.79 4.86 -13.75
N ARG A 418 -34.35 3.93 -12.89
CA ARG A 418 -35.18 3.34 -11.83
C ARG A 418 -35.55 4.34 -10.73
N PHE A 419 -34.65 5.25 -10.36
CA PHE A 419 -34.97 6.33 -9.42
C PHE A 419 -36.05 7.27 -9.98
N ARG A 420 -35.97 7.62 -11.28
CA ARG A 420 -36.95 8.47 -11.93
C ARG A 420 -38.35 7.85 -11.93
N THR A 421 -38.46 6.53 -11.88
CA THR A 421 -39.76 5.80 -11.85
C THR A 421 -40.30 5.59 -10.44
N GLY A 422 -39.66 6.14 -9.39
CA GLY A 422 -40.13 6.03 -7.99
C GLY A 422 -40.03 4.60 -7.39
N ALA A 423 -39.49 3.63 -8.12
CA ALA A 423 -39.48 2.22 -7.74
C ALA A 423 -38.34 1.82 -6.76
N ALA A 424 -37.45 2.74 -6.37
CA ALA A 424 -36.27 2.41 -5.59
C ALA A 424 -36.43 2.79 -4.11
N ARG A 425 -36.59 1.80 -3.24
CA ARG A 425 -36.28 1.96 -1.80
C ARG A 425 -34.77 1.82 -1.59
N LEU A 426 -34.14 2.85 -0.97
CA LEU A 426 -32.69 2.87 -0.61
C LEU A 426 -32.40 1.88 0.54
N ARG A 427 -32.63 0.60 0.33
CA ARG A 427 -32.19 -0.44 1.25
C ARG A 427 -31.18 -1.33 0.54
N VAL A 428 -29.93 -1.26 0.99
CA VAL A 428 -28.86 -2.08 0.41
C VAL A 428 -28.93 -3.48 1.01
N GLU A 429 -28.96 -4.49 0.15
CA GLU A 429 -28.80 -5.88 0.60
C GLU A 429 -27.41 -6.06 1.25
N LYS A 430 -27.37 -6.78 2.35
CA LYS A 430 -26.11 -7.04 3.10
C LYS A 430 -25.02 -7.66 2.22
N SER A 431 -25.40 -8.49 1.26
CA SER A 431 -24.50 -9.10 0.28
C SER A 431 -23.80 -8.08 -0.62
N ARG A 432 -24.48 -6.95 -0.92
CA ARG A 432 -23.95 -5.87 -1.77
C ARG A 432 -23.30 -4.74 -1.00
N ALA A 433 -23.36 -4.76 0.33
CA ALA A 433 -22.88 -3.69 1.19
C ALA A 433 -21.40 -3.38 0.94
N ILE A 434 -20.58 -4.41 0.69
CA ILE A 434 -19.13 -4.24 0.42
C ILE A 434 -18.88 -3.41 -0.85
N ALA A 435 -19.67 -3.64 -1.91
CA ALA A 435 -19.55 -2.85 -3.14
C ALA A 435 -19.92 -1.39 -2.89
N VAL A 436 -20.95 -1.13 -2.08
CA VAL A 436 -21.34 0.23 -1.67
C VAL A 436 -20.24 0.87 -0.83
N THR A 437 -19.65 0.14 0.13
CA THR A 437 -18.54 0.64 0.95
C THR A 437 -17.36 1.04 0.07
N PHE A 438 -16.94 0.17 -0.85
CA PHE A 438 -15.83 0.48 -1.76
C PHE A 438 -16.15 1.67 -2.67
N PHE A 439 -17.36 1.78 -3.19
CA PHE A 439 -17.78 2.90 -4.02
C PHE A 439 -17.75 4.23 -3.26
N ILE A 440 -18.31 4.27 -2.06
CA ILE A 440 -18.29 5.48 -1.22
C ILE A 440 -16.85 5.83 -0.84
N CYS A 441 -16.02 4.82 -0.51
CA CYS A 441 -14.61 5.04 -0.20
C CYS A 441 -13.86 5.69 -1.38
N ILE A 442 -14.08 5.21 -2.62
CA ILE A 442 -13.48 5.81 -3.82
C ILE A 442 -13.92 7.27 -3.95
N VAL A 443 -15.24 7.53 -3.93
CA VAL A 443 -15.78 8.88 -4.12
C VAL A 443 -15.28 9.83 -3.04
N ALA A 444 -15.38 9.44 -1.78
CA ALA A 444 -14.95 10.27 -0.65
C ALA A 444 -13.44 10.54 -0.69
N HIS A 445 -12.64 9.54 -1.05
CA HIS A 445 -11.20 9.68 -1.17
C HIS A 445 -10.79 10.63 -2.29
N VAL A 446 -11.40 10.47 -3.48
CA VAL A 446 -11.16 11.38 -4.63
C VAL A 446 -11.53 12.81 -4.27
N ILE A 447 -12.67 13.03 -3.61
CA ILE A 447 -13.11 14.36 -3.18
C ILE A 447 -12.12 14.97 -2.19
N ILE A 448 -11.65 14.22 -1.21
CA ILE A 448 -10.76 14.73 -0.15
C ILE A 448 -9.37 15.04 -0.71
N TYR A 449 -8.87 14.24 -1.65
CA TYR A 449 -7.54 14.44 -2.23
C TYR A 449 -7.51 15.30 -3.49
N ALA A 450 -8.65 15.65 -4.09
CA ALA A 450 -8.71 16.53 -5.26
C ALA A 450 -7.95 17.86 -5.10
N PRO A 451 -8.00 18.55 -3.93
CA PRO A 451 -7.28 19.81 -3.74
C PRO A 451 -5.76 19.68 -3.73
N PHE A 452 -5.23 18.49 -3.46
CA PHE A 452 -3.77 18.29 -3.36
C PHE A 452 -3.10 18.14 -4.72
N GLY A 453 -3.85 17.90 -5.80
CA GLY A 453 -3.38 17.90 -7.19
C GLY A 453 -2.15 17.01 -7.44
N LEU A 454 -1.44 17.35 -8.52
CA LEU A 454 -0.17 16.70 -8.91
C LEU A 454 1.07 17.23 -8.18
N ASN A 455 0.94 18.32 -7.43
CA ASN A 455 2.09 19.04 -6.87
C ASN A 455 2.91 18.24 -5.86
N GLN A 456 2.60 16.99 -5.65
CA GLN A 456 3.20 16.13 -4.65
C GLN A 456 3.82 14.84 -5.25
N GLY A 457 4.14 14.82 -6.54
CA GLY A 457 4.61 13.63 -7.21
C GLY A 457 6.12 13.49 -7.29
N PHE A 458 6.63 12.44 -6.65
CA PHE A 458 7.94 11.89 -6.94
C PHE A 458 7.76 10.46 -7.45
N GLY A 459 8.03 10.23 -8.72
CA GLY A 459 8.07 8.89 -9.30
C GLY A 459 6.74 8.15 -9.29
N LEU A 460 6.71 6.90 -8.83
CA LEU A 460 5.49 6.10 -8.58
C LEU A 460 4.61 6.66 -7.47
N ASP A 461 4.64 7.95 -7.24
CA ASP A 461 4.18 8.63 -6.05
C ASP A 461 2.68 8.91 -6.03
N MET A 462 1.88 8.09 -6.67
CA MET A 462 0.44 8.08 -6.40
C MET A 462 0.14 7.53 -5.00
N ARG A 463 1.05 7.77 -4.03
CA ARG A 463 0.96 7.29 -2.64
C ARG A 463 -0.33 7.73 -1.95
N TYR A 464 -0.82 8.90 -2.27
CA TYR A 464 -2.08 9.42 -1.73
C TYR A 464 -3.31 8.67 -2.25
N PHE A 465 -3.19 8.00 -3.39
CA PHE A 465 -4.25 7.21 -4.01
C PHE A 465 -4.10 5.70 -3.80
N LEU A 466 -3.10 5.26 -3.03
CA LEU A 466 -2.92 3.83 -2.71
C LEU A 466 -4.18 3.15 -2.14
N PRO A 467 -4.97 3.81 -1.26
CA PRO A 467 -6.20 3.23 -0.76
C PRO A 467 -7.23 2.89 -1.85
N LEU A 468 -7.14 3.49 -3.04
CA LEU A 468 -8.08 3.26 -4.13
C LEU A 468 -7.80 2.01 -4.97
N TYR A 469 -6.56 1.51 -4.96
CA TYR A 469 -6.18 0.38 -5.83
C TYR A 469 -7.01 -0.88 -5.57
N ILE A 470 -7.29 -1.20 -4.30
CA ILE A 470 -8.07 -2.39 -3.95
C ILE A 470 -9.57 -2.21 -4.24
N PRO A 471 -10.24 -1.10 -3.88
CA PRO A 471 -11.60 -0.82 -4.32
C PRO A 471 -11.79 -0.82 -5.84
N LEU A 472 -10.88 -0.21 -6.59
CA LEU A 472 -10.94 -0.22 -8.06
C LEU A 472 -10.73 -1.62 -8.61
N LEU A 473 -9.77 -2.39 -8.07
CA LEU A 473 -9.56 -3.79 -8.44
C LEU A 473 -10.80 -4.65 -8.15
N PHE A 474 -11.48 -4.43 -7.04
CA PHE A 474 -12.72 -5.14 -6.73
C PHE A 474 -13.77 -4.97 -7.84
N PHE A 475 -13.98 -3.75 -8.32
CA PHE A 475 -14.90 -3.48 -9.43
C PHE A 475 -14.37 -4.01 -10.77
N THR A 476 -13.06 -3.98 -10.98
CA THR A 476 -12.42 -4.63 -12.13
C THR A 476 -12.74 -6.13 -12.15
N LEU A 477 -12.49 -6.83 -11.04
CA LEU A 477 -12.78 -8.27 -10.91
C LEU A 477 -14.26 -8.58 -11.15
N ALA A 478 -15.16 -7.75 -10.62
CA ALA A 478 -16.59 -7.89 -10.88
C ALA A 478 -16.92 -7.79 -12.38
N SER A 479 -16.26 -6.88 -13.08
CA SER A 479 -16.47 -6.64 -14.52
C SER A 479 -15.89 -7.76 -15.40
N ILE A 480 -14.70 -8.28 -15.07
CA ILE A 480 -14.01 -9.29 -15.90
C ILE A 480 -14.18 -10.73 -15.40
N ARG A 481 -15.08 -10.97 -14.44
CA ARG A 481 -15.26 -12.31 -13.83
C ARG A 481 -15.40 -13.42 -14.86
N GLY A 482 -16.19 -13.19 -15.92
CA GLY A 482 -16.38 -14.16 -17.02
C GLY A 482 -15.11 -14.45 -17.81
N VAL A 483 -14.14 -13.51 -17.84
CA VAL A 483 -12.86 -13.67 -18.53
C VAL A 483 -11.89 -14.48 -17.68
N LEU A 484 -11.96 -14.34 -16.35
CA LEU A 484 -11.06 -15.03 -15.41
C LEU A 484 -11.23 -16.56 -15.40
N VAL A 485 -12.32 -17.08 -15.94
CA VAL A 485 -12.49 -18.53 -16.17
C VAL A 485 -11.37 -19.09 -17.07
N HIS A 486 -10.79 -18.26 -17.95
CA HIS A 486 -9.69 -18.63 -18.84
C HIS A 486 -8.31 -18.32 -18.21
N ALA A 487 -8.10 -18.65 -16.94
CA ALA A 487 -6.88 -18.35 -16.18
C ALA A 487 -5.58 -18.88 -16.84
N SER A 488 -5.64 -20.00 -17.58
CA SER A 488 -4.47 -20.52 -18.34
C SER A 488 -3.98 -19.51 -19.38
N ARG A 489 -4.91 -18.93 -20.16
CA ARG A 489 -4.58 -17.94 -21.19
C ARG A 489 -4.02 -16.65 -20.59
N ILE A 490 -4.56 -16.22 -19.45
CA ILE A 490 -4.03 -15.06 -18.72
C ILE A 490 -2.56 -15.31 -18.30
N LYS A 491 -2.28 -16.49 -17.74
CA LYS A 491 -0.92 -16.87 -17.31
C LYS A 491 0.03 -17.01 -18.49
N GLU A 492 -0.40 -17.64 -19.57
CA GLU A 492 0.39 -17.79 -20.81
C GLU A 492 0.76 -16.43 -21.40
N ALA A 493 -0.21 -15.51 -21.52
CA ALA A 493 0.02 -14.18 -22.05
C ALA A 493 0.95 -13.35 -21.13
N PHE A 494 0.75 -13.42 -19.81
CA PHE A 494 1.62 -12.78 -18.83
C PHE A 494 3.05 -13.27 -18.91
N ALA A 495 3.26 -14.60 -18.93
CA ALA A 495 4.58 -15.21 -19.02
C ALA A 495 5.25 -14.91 -20.36
N ALA A 496 4.52 -15.02 -21.47
CA ALA A 496 5.04 -14.71 -22.79
C ALA A 496 5.50 -13.25 -22.90
N ALA A 497 4.74 -12.30 -22.35
CA ALA A 497 5.12 -10.89 -22.34
C ALA A 497 6.43 -10.66 -21.56
N TRP A 498 6.59 -11.29 -20.39
CA TRP A 498 7.85 -11.24 -19.62
C TRP A 498 9.02 -11.88 -20.36
N ILE A 499 8.81 -13.02 -21.02
CA ILE A 499 9.86 -13.70 -21.82
C ILE A 499 10.28 -12.80 -22.98
N VAL A 500 9.32 -12.27 -23.75
CA VAL A 500 9.62 -11.36 -24.88
C VAL A 500 10.38 -10.12 -24.38
N LEU A 501 9.94 -9.51 -23.28
CA LEU A 501 10.63 -8.35 -22.73
C LEU A 501 12.07 -8.66 -22.31
N SER A 502 12.31 -9.81 -21.67
CA SER A 502 13.64 -10.17 -21.16
C SER A 502 14.60 -10.71 -22.23
N THR A 503 14.10 -11.12 -23.40
CA THR A 503 14.92 -11.76 -24.45
C THR A 503 15.11 -10.91 -25.71
N THR A 504 14.41 -9.78 -25.85
CA THR A 504 14.50 -8.92 -27.03
C THR A 504 15.32 -7.67 -26.78
N VAL A 505 15.92 -7.12 -27.85
CA VAL A 505 16.65 -5.83 -27.80
C VAL A 505 15.71 -4.69 -27.39
N LEU A 506 14.45 -4.70 -27.88
CA LEU A 506 13.42 -3.73 -27.47
C LEU A 506 13.06 -3.88 -26.00
N GLY A 507 12.98 -5.12 -25.53
CA GLY A 507 12.76 -5.40 -24.10
C GLY A 507 13.92 -4.93 -23.24
N TYR A 508 15.16 -5.17 -23.67
CA TYR A 508 16.33 -4.65 -23.01
C TYR A 508 16.31 -3.12 -22.94
N ALA A 509 16.09 -2.45 -24.08
CA ALA A 509 15.94 -1.00 -24.14
C ALA A 509 14.80 -0.49 -23.26
N ALA A 510 13.65 -1.16 -23.21
CA ALA A 510 12.52 -0.78 -22.36
C ALA A 510 12.82 -0.95 -20.86
N LEU A 511 13.54 -2.01 -20.46
CA LEU A 511 13.94 -2.25 -19.07
C LEU A 511 14.95 -1.19 -18.57
N PHE A 512 15.87 -0.79 -19.43
CA PHE A 512 16.97 0.10 -19.07
C PHE A 512 16.75 1.55 -19.52
N ALA A 513 15.67 1.82 -20.25
CA ALA A 513 15.32 3.12 -20.79
C ALA A 513 15.28 4.29 -19.79
N PRO A 514 14.83 4.12 -18.55
CA PRO A 514 14.80 5.24 -17.63
C PRO A 514 16.18 5.82 -17.28
N ALA A 515 17.24 5.07 -17.60
CA ALA A 515 18.61 5.47 -17.30
C ALA A 515 19.42 5.84 -18.55
N VAL A 516 18.99 5.37 -19.72
CA VAL A 516 19.65 5.69 -20.99
C VAL A 516 18.85 6.81 -21.64
N SER A 517 19.36 8.03 -21.63
CA SER A 517 18.79 9.21 -22.30
C SER A 517 18.72 9.09 -23.83
N SER A 518 18.87 7.88 -24.37
CA SER A 518 18.78 7.60 -25.79
C SER A 518 17.32 7.52 -26.25
N LEU A 519 17.08 7.96 -27.47
CA LEU A 519 15.77 7.99 -28.13
C LEU A 519 15.04 6.64 -28.10
N ILE A 520 15.77 5.54 -28.16
CA ILE A 520 15.25 4.17 -28.14
C ILE A 520 14.69 3.81 -26.74
N GLY A 521 15.37 4.23 -25.69
CA GLY A 521 14.94 3.97 -24.31
C GLY A 521 13.64 4.68 -23.95
N SER A 522 13.55 5.97 -24.24
CA SER A 522 12.33 6.75 -23.99
C SER A 522 11.16 6.26 -24.85
N PHE A 523 11.42 5.83 -26.08
CA PHE A 523 10.41 5.27 -26.98
C PHE A 523 9.86 3.93 -26.44
N GLY A 524 10.72 3.00 -26.06
CA GLY A 524 10.28 1.69 -25.52
C GLY A 524 9.44 1.83 -24.25
N PHE A 525 9.85 2.71 -23.35
CA PHE A 525 9.12 3.04 -22.13
C PHE A 525 7.75 3.66 -22.44
N SER A 526 7.70 4.65 -23.31
CA SER A 526 6.46 5.29 -23.75
C SER A 526 5.53 4.33 -24.48
N LEU A 527 6.08 3.41 -25.29
CA LEU A 527 5.33 2.41 -26.03
C LEU A 527 4.61 1.44 -25.09
N ILE A 528 5.32 0.85 -24.11
CA ILE A 528 4.72 -0.10 -23.15
C ILE A 528 3.61 0.58 -22.35
N ARG A 529 3.83 1.83 -21.93
CA ARG A 529 2.85 2.66 -21.25
C ARG A 529 1.58 2.84 -22.07
N THR A 530 1.73 3.27 -23.32
CA THR A 530 0.62 3.53 -24.23
C THR A 530 -0.13 2.24 -24.57
N LEU A 531 0.59 1.17 -24.88
CA LEU A 531 -0.03 -0.13 -25.15
C LEU A 531 -0.83 -0.66 -23.95
N GLY A 532 -0.34 -0.47 -22.73
CA GLY A 532 -1.08 -0.86 -21.53
C GLY A 532 -2.43 -0.17 -21.42
N VAL A 533 -2.47 1.15 -21.64
CA VAL A 533 -3.72 1.93 -21.64
C VAL A 533 -4.65 1.54 -22.79
N VAL A 534 -4.12 1.39 -24.01
CA VAL A 534 -4.91 0.98 -25.18
C VAL A 534 -5.54 -0.40 -24.97
N VAL A 535 -4.77 -1.35 -24.44
CA VAL A 535 -5.28 -2.70 -24.13
C VAL A 535 -6.39 -2.64 -23.08
N ALA A 536 -6.22 -1.84 -22.04
CA ALA A 536 -7.24 -1.70 -21.00
C ALA A 536 -8.53 -1.02 -21.53
N LEU A 537 -8.40 -0.01 -22.37
CA LEU A 537 -9.53 0.60 -23.06
C LEU A 537 -10.24 -0.40 -23.99
N THR A 538 -9.47 -1.19 -24.73
CA THR A 538 -10.01 -2.27 -25.58
C THR A 538 -10.81 -3.27 -24.75
N ILE A 539 -10.26 -3.75 -23.64
CA ILE A 539 -10.98 -4.64 -22.71
C ILE A 539 -12.28 -3.96 -22.25
N SER A 540 -12.21 -2.68 -21.86
CA SER A 540 -13.34 -1.93 -21.33
C SER A 540 -14.49 -1.79 -22.33
N LEU A 541 -14.18 -1.59 -23.59
CA LEU A 541 -15.18 -1.47 -24.66
C LEU A 541 -15.81 -2.83 -25.00
N PHE A 542 -15.03 -3.91 -24.98
CA PHE A 542 -15.47 -5.21 -25.44
C PHE A 542 -16.04 -6.10 -24.32
N VAL A 543 -15.66 -5.89 -23.04
CA VAL A 543 -16.21 -6.66 -21.92
C VAL A 543 -17.75 -6.62 -21.87
N PRO A 544 -18.41 -5.47 -21.96
CA PRO A 544 -19.89 -5.42 -21.95
C PRO A 544 -20.52 -6.18 -23.13
N TYR A 545 -19.85 -6.20 -24.29
CA TYR A 545 -20.32 -6.84 -25.51
C TYR A 545 -20.13 -8.37 -25.47
N PHE A 546 -18.98 -8.84 -24.99
CA PHE A 546 -18.65 -10.26 -24.99
C PHE A 546 -19.16 -11.06 -23.79
N VAL A 547 -19.57 -10.40 -22.70
CA VAL A 547 -20.26 -11.09 -21.59
C VAL A 547 -21.57 -11.75 -22.06
N GLY A 548 -22.16 -11.27 -23.17
CA GLY A 548 -23.29 -11.92 -23.85
C GLY A 548 -22.90 -12.97 -24.92
N TYR A 549 -21.67 -12.96 -25.41
CA TYR A 549 -21.21 -13.85 -26.49
C TYR A 549 -19.98 -14.64 -26.05
N ARG A 550 -20.09 -15.98 -26.01
CA ARG A 550 -18.99 -16.90 -25.59
C ARG A 550 -17.76 -16.90 -26.53
N LYS A 551 -17.88 -16.42 -27.78
CA LYS A 551 -16.76 -16.25 -28.73
C LYS A 551 -16.05 -14.92 -28.42
N GLY A 552 -14.74 -14.94 -28.23
CA GLY A 552 -13.93 -13.72 -27.93
C GLY A 552 -13.49 -13.57 -26.47
N VAL A 553 -14.14 -14.26 -25.50
CA VAL A 553 -13.73 -14.21 -24.08
C VAL A 553 -12.31 -14.74 -23.87
N LYS A 554 -11.86 -15.69 -24.70
CA LYS A 554 -10.49 -16.22 -24.67
C LYS A 554 -9.45 -15.16 -25.08
N ASP A 555 -9.80 -14.32 -26.06
CA ASP A 555 -8.90 -13.26 -26.55
C ASP A 555 -8.82 -12.13 -25.52
N LEU A 556 -9.92 -11.81 -24.85
CA LEU A 556 -9.91 -10.89 -23.71
C LEU A 556 -9.04 -11.40 -22.56
N ALA A 557 -8.95 -12.71 -22.35
CA ALA A 557 -8.07 -13.28 -21.32
C ALA A 557 -6.58 -13.02 -21.64
N ILE A 558 -6.19 -13.05 -22.91
CA ILE A 558 -4.84 -12.68 -23.35
C ILE A 558 -4.56 -11.21 -23.03
N LEU A 559 -5.51 -10.31 -23.34
CA LEU A 559 -5.38 -8.89 -23.06
C LEU A 559 -5.29 -8.60 -21.54
N VAL A 560 -6.06 -9.32 -20.70
CA VAL A 560 -5.96 -9.23 -19.24
C VAL A 560 -4.57 -9.67 -18.76
N GLY A 561 -4.03 -10.75 -19.32
CA GLY A 561 -2.67 -11.21 -19.02
C GLY A 561 -1.61 -10.18 -19.36
N PHE A 562 -1.71 -9.57 -20.55
CA PHE A 562 -0.80 -8.50 -20.97
C PHE A 562 -0.92 -7.23 -20.09
N ALA A 563 -2.13 -6.78 -19.77
CA ALA A 563 -2.32 -5.62 -18.89
C ALA A 563 -1.79 -5.88 -17.47
N THR A 564 -1.90 -7.13 -16.96
CA THR A 564 -1.28 -7.55 -15.70
C THR A 564 0.25 -7.51 -15.79
N PHE A 565 0.81 -7.93 -16.93
CA PHE A 565 2.23 -7.81 -17.19
C PHE A 565 2.68 -6.34 -17.15
N VAL A 566 1.98 -5.42 -17.81
CA VAL A 566 2.32 -3.99 -17.79
C VAL A 566 2.39 -3.46 -16.36
N SER A 567 1.42 -3.81 -15.51
CA SER A 567 1.41 -3.41 -14.11
C SER A 567 2.60 -3.98 -13.32
N SER A 568 2.91 -5.27 -13.50
CA SER A 568 4.06 -5.91 -12.83
C SER A 568 5.41 -5.39 -13.34
N TYR A 569 5.49 -5.00 -14.59
CA TYR A 569 6.65 -4.35 -15.18
C TYR A 569 6.96 -3.02 -14.49
N TRP A 570 5.93 -2.21 -14.24
CA TRP A 570 6.10 -0.95 -13.50
C TRP A 570 6.61 -1.18 -12.09
N LEU A 571 6.08 -2.19 -11.39
CA LEU A 571 6.56 -2.56 -10.07
C LEU A 571 8.04 -2.98 -10.11
N PHE A 572 8.42 -3.76 -11.13
CA PHE A 572 9.82 -4.15 -11.34
C PHE A 572 10.71 -2.91 -11.53
N ILE A 573 10.35 -2.00 -12.43
CA ILE A 573 11.11 -0.76 -12.66
C ILE A 573 11.24 0.06 -11.39
N ALA A 574 10.16 0.22 -10.61
CA ALA A 574 10.19 0.95 -9.36
C ALA A 574 11.16 0.35 -8.35
N CYS A 575 11.10 -0.98 -8.18
CA CYS A 575 11.90 -1.66 -7.16
C CYS A 575 13.38 -1.83 -7.54
N TRP A 576 13.69 -1.90 -8.84
CA TRP A 576 15.02 -2.29 -9.30
C TRP A 576 15.78 -1.20 -10.04
N VAL A 577 15.08 -0.28 -10.72
CA VAL A 577 15.72 0.72 -11.60
C VAL A 577 15.61 2.13 -11.01
N TRP A 578 14.44 2.50 -10.48
CA TRP A 578 14.20 3.88 -10.03
C TRP A 578 14.62 4.18 -8.58
N GLN A 579 15.47 3.38 -8.03
CA GLN A 579 15.98 3.62 -6.69
C GLN A 579 16.89 4.86 -6.68
N LYS A 580 16.29 6.03 -6.52
CA LYS A 580 17.03 7.27 -6.28
C LYS A 580 17.60 7.23 -4.86
N THR A 581 18.87 6.96 -4.75
CA THR A 581 19.59 7.24 -3.50
C THR A 581 19.92 8.71 -3.45
N PRO A 582 19.67 9.40 -2.33
CA PRO A 582 20.19 10.74 -2.13
C PRO A 582 21.71 10.76 -2.32
N ILE A 583 22.22 11.84 -2.91
CA ILE A 583 23.65 12.02 -3.10
C ILE A 583 24.32 12.03 -1.71
N GLY A 584 25.37 11.23 -1.54
CA GLY A 584 26.15 11.18 -0.29
C GLY A 584 25.69 10.12 0.72
N VAL A 585 24.57 9.42 0.51
CA VAL A 585 24.16 8.32 1.39
C VAL A 585 24.88 7.03 0.99
N PRO A 586 25.54 6.33 1.92
CA PRO A 586 26.04 4.99 1.65
C PRO A 586 24.87 4.07 1.28
N ARG A 587 25.00 3.29 0.21
CA ARG A 587 23.99 2.32 -0.19
C ARG A 587 24.25 1.00 0.53
N PRO A 588 23.48 0.62 1.54
CA PRO A 588 23.65 -0.68 2.18
C PRO A 588 23.21 -1.82 1.27
N GLY A 589 22.33 -1.51 0.27
CA GLY A 589 21.93 -2.42 -0.77
C GLY A 589 20.73 -3.31 -0.40
N MET A 590 20.51 -4.34 -1.23
CA MET A 590 19.42 -5.28 -1.06
C MET A 590 19.59 -6.11 0.23
N MET A 591 18.46 -6.42 0.87
CA MET A 591 18.44 -7.30 2.05
C MET A 591 19.03 -8.67 1.73
N LEU A 592 18.67 -9.24 0.58
CA LEU A 592 19.20 -10.53 0.13
C LEU A 592 20.49 -10.35 -0.68
N PRO A 593 21.61 -11.00 -0.28
CA PRO A 593 22.87 -10.90 -0.99
C PRO A 593 22.84 -11.28 -2.47
N VAL A 594 22.08 -12.32 -2.84
CA VAL A 594 21.93 -12.72 -4.25
C VAL A 594 21.22 -11.64 -5.07
N MET A 595 20.25 -10.95 -4.48
CA MET A 595 19.52 -9.86 -5.13
C MET A 595 20.39 -8.61 -5.25
N GLU A 596 21.32 -8.39 -4.32
CA GLU A 596 22.31 -7.30 -4.40
C GLU A 596 23.23 -7.47 -5.62
N ILE A 597 23.71 -8.69 -5.89
CA ILE A 597 24.52 -8.93 -7.09
C ILE A 597 23.70 -8.67 -8.35
N PHE A 598 22.46 -9.17 -8.40
CA PHE A 598 21.58 -8.93 -9.52
C PHE A 598 21.28 -7.44 -9.73
N HIS A 599 21.03 -6.70 -8.65
CA HIS A 599 20.83 -5.26 -8.71
C HIS A 599 22.09 -4.52 -9.22
N ARG A 600 23.27 -4.86 -8.73
CA ARG A 600 24.53 -4.28 -9.23
C ARG A 600 24.77 -4.57 -10.71
N PHE A 601 24.43 -5.77 -11.16
CA PHE A 601 24.50 -6.13 -12.57
C PHE A 601 23.57 -5.24 -13.42
N ILE A 602 22.31 -5.07 -12.99
CA ILE A 602 21.37 -4.17 -13.65
C ILE A 602 21.91 -2.75 -13.68
N MET A 603 22.40 -2.22 -12.55
CA MET A 603 22.92 -0.85 -12.47
C MET A 603 24.18 -0.64 -13.30
N ALA A 604 25.05 -1.63 -13.39
CA ALA A 604 26.22 -1.59 -14.27
C ALA A 604 25.81 -1.57 -15.75
N ALA A 605 24.84 -2.41 -16.14
CA ALA A 605 24.31 -2.44 -17.51
C ALA A 605 23.57 -1.14 -17.90
N ILE A 606 23.07 -0.38 -16.91
CA ILE A 606 22.45 0.93 -17.10
C ILE A 606 23.51 2.04 -17.28
N ALA A 607 24.65 1.91 -16.62
CA ALA A 607 25.72 2.91 -16.62
C ALA A 607 26.66 2.79 -17.85
N SER A 608 26.71 1.61 -18.47
CA SER A 608 27.41 1.35 -19.74
C SER A 608 26.62 1.82 -20.96
#